data_ff7f73db3c4fe310112f1ec5b449ace2
#
_entry.id   ff7f73db3c4fe310112f1ec5b449ace2
#
_cell.length_a   1.000
_cell.length_b   1.000
_cell.length_c   1.000
_cell.angle_alpha   90.00
_cell.angle_beta   90.00
_cell.angle_gamma   90.00
#
_symmetry.space_group_name_H-M   'P 1'
#
loop_
_entity.id
_entity.type
_entity.pdbx_description
1 polymer ?
#
loop_
_entity_poly.entity_id
_entity_poly.type
_entity_poly.pdbx_seq_one_letter_code
_entity_poly.pdbx_strand_id
1 'polypeptide(L)'
;LYVSILPLRSIIEQIVGDDFKVDVLVPAGASPESFEPTPRQYVALNRSKLVFNVGLIDFEQNLLRDFPDREKLVNLSRGIRLLEGSCAHGHTHEPTEKARASEGHAHGIDPHIWTSPRALKQMAANAYDALRTSFPDSVRYTENYEKLLVRLDSLDTACAEALRQADVHTIVIYHPALTYYAADYGLEQLAVEHDGKEPSARHLA
;
A
#
# COMPACT_ATOMS: atom_id res chain seq x y z
N LEU A 1 -13.01 -2.03 -13.15
CA LEU A 1 -12.47 -1.78 -11.83
C LEU A 1 -11.39 -0.70 -11.88
N TYR A 2 -11.15 -0.03 -10.77
CA TYR A 2 -10.05 0.93 -10.62
C TYR A 2 -9.18 0.58 -9.41
N VAL A 3 -7.89 0.84 -9.53
CA VAL A 3 -6.93 0.84 -8.42
C VAL A 3 -6.25 2.19 -8.34
N SER A 4 -5.91 2.64 -7.14
CA SER A 4 -5.25 3.93 -6.95
C SER A 4 -3.82 3.95 -7.51
N ILE A 5 -3.04 2.92 -7.23
CA ILE A 5 -1.64 2.78 -7.62
C ILE A 5 -1.37 1.44 -8.32
N LEU A 6 -0.33 1.42 -9.14
CA LEU A 6 0.02 0.27 -9.98
C LEU A 6 0.25 -1.05 -9.21
N PRO A 7 0.89 -1.09 -8.03
CA PRO A 7 1.07 -2.35 -7.29
C PRO A 7 -0.24 -3.10 -6.99
N LEU A 8 -1.33 -2.38 -6.74
CA LEU A 8 -2.63 -3.00 -6.42
C LEU A 8 -3.24 -3.72 -7.62
N ARG A 9 -2.91 -3.27 -8.84
CA ARG A 9 -3.43 -3.84 -10.08
C ARG A 9 -3.15 -5.33 -10.17
N SER A 10 -1.93 -5.75 -9.85
CA SER A 10 -1.54 -7.16 -9.92
C SER A 10 -2.36 -8.04 -8.98
N ILE A 11 -2.69 -7.55 -7.76
CA ILE A 11 -3.53 -8.29 -6.81
C ILE A 11 -4.93 -8.49 -7.39
N ILE A 12 -5.54 -7.40 -7.88
CA ILE A 12 -6.91 -7.44 -8.37
C ILE A 12 -7.02 -8.29 -9.64
N GLU A 13 -6.12 -8.11 -10.61
CA GLU A 13 -6.11 -8.90 -11.86
C GLU A 13 -5.93 -10.40 -11.59
N GLN A 14 -5.11 -10.79 -10.61
CA GLN A 14 -4.94 -12.19 -10.25
C GLN A 14 -6.21 -12.82 -9.65
N ILE A 15 -7.08 -12.03 -9.01
CA ILE A 15 -8.35 -12.53 -8.47
C ILE A 15 -9.43 -12.55 -9.54
N VAL A 16 -9.61 -11.45 -10.29
CA VAL A 16 -10.72 -11.33 -11.25
C VAL A 16 -10.43 -12.00 -12.61
N GLY A 17 -9.16 -12.26 -12.93
CA GLY A 17 -8.78 -12.75 -14.26
C GLY A 17 -9.18 -11.77 -15.36
N ASP A 18 -9.75 -12.29 -16.43
CA ASP A 18 -10.18 -11.53 -17.61
C ASP A 18 -11.61 -10.93 -17.50
N ASP A 19 -12.29 -11.12 -16.36
CA ASP A 19 -13.67 -10.67 -16.21
C ASP A 19 -13.80 -9.14 -16.16
N PHE A 20 -12.74 -8.47 -15.75
CA PHE A 20 -12.72 -7.01 -15.66
C PHE A 20 -11.40 -6.41 -16.15
N LYS A 21 -11.53 -5.30 -16.86
CA LYS A 21 -10.40 -4.39 -17.05
C LYS A 21 -10.12 -3.66 -15.73
N VAL A 22 -8.86 -3.66 -15.30
CA VAL A 22 -8.40 -2.96 -14.11
C VAL A 22 -7.60 -1.73 -14.54
N ASP A 23 -8.18 -0.55 -14.39
CA ASP A 23 -7.53 0.71 -14.69
C ASP A 23 -6.79 1.25 -13.46
N VAL A 24 -5.68 1.97 -13.69
CA VAL A 24 -4.83 2.54 -12.63
C VAL A 24 -4.99 4.06 -12.63
N LEU A 25 -5.14 4.64 -11.45
CA LEU A 25 -5.33 6.08 -11.30
C LEU A 25 -4.00 6.83 -11.46
N VAL A 26 -2.98 6.44 -10.70
CA VAL A 26 -1.63 7.00 -10.81
C VAL A 26 -0.89 6.27 -11.93
N PRO A 27 -0.58 6.94 -13.06
CA PRO A 27 0.08 6.29 -14.19
C PRO A 27 1.52 5.87 -13.83
N ALA A 28 2.05 4.90 -14.58
CA ALA A 28 3.44 4.48 -14.42
C ALA A 28 4.40 5.67 -14.59
N GLY A 29 5.35 5.79 -13.67
CA GLY A 29 6.35 6.86 -13.65
C GLY A 29 5.90 8.15 -12.95
N ALA A 30 4.65 8.27 -12.53
CA ALA A 30 4.21 9.35 -11.65
C ALA A 30 4.40 8.98 -10.18
N SER A 31 4.79 9.97 -9.35
CA SER A 31 4.87 9.78 -7.90
C SER A 31 3.47 9.85 -7.28
N PRO A 32 3.06 8.85 -6.49
CA PRO A 32 1.81 8.92 -5.73
C PRO A 32 1.76 10.09 -4.74
N GLU A 33 2.90 10.55 -4.24
CA GLU A 33 2.98 11.62 -3.24
C GLU A 33 2.61 12.99 -3.79
N SER A 34 2.86 13.22 -5.07
CA SER A 34 2.60 14.51 -5.75
C SER A 34 1.51 14.41 -6.82
N PHE A 35 0.77 13.28 -6.87
CA PHE A 35 -0.21 13.05 -7.91
C PHE A 35 -1.51 13.84 -7.69
N GLU A 36 -1.95 14.52 -8.74
CA GLU A 36 -3.26 15.17 -8.80
C GLU A 36 -4.07 14.60 -9.97
N PRO A 37 -5.24 13.97 -9.71
CA PRO A 37 -6.06 13.41 -10.77
C PRO A 37 -6.73 14.49 -11.59
N THR A 38 -6.76 14.26 -12.89
CA THR A 38 -7.52 15.12 -13.83
C THR A 38 -9.03 14.94 -13.64
N PRO A 39 -9.87 15.93 -14.01
CA PRO A 39 -11.34 15.80 -13.99
C PRO A 39 -11.84 14.58 -14.77
N ARG A 40 -11.19 14.22 -15.89
CA ARG A 40 -11.53 13.05 -16.68
C ARG A 40 -11.29 11.74 -15.92
N GLN A 41 -10.19 11.65 -15.20
CA GLN A 41 -9.89 10.48 -14.34
C GLN A 41 -10.90 10.37 -13.18
N TYR A 42 -11.27 11.50 -12.58
CA TYR A 42 -12.30 11.51 -11.53
C TYR A 42 -13.66 11.02 -12.05
N VAL A 43 -14.09 11.44 -13.23
CA VAL A 43 -15.32 10.94 -13.86
C VAL A 43 -15.23 9.43 -14.15
N ALA A 44 -14.09 8.94 -14.63
CA ALA A 44 -13.89 7.53 -14.91
C ALA A 44 -13.91 6.70 -13.62
N LEU A 45 -13.30 7.21 -12.54
CA LEU A 45 -13.30 6.60 -11.21
C LEU A 45 -14.74 6.44 -10.67
N ASN A 46 -15.57 7.49 -10.77
CA ASN A 46 -16.97 7.48 -10.34
C ASN A 46 -17.84 6.46 -11.11
N ARG A 47 -17.49 6.17 -12.36
CA ARG A 47 -18.20 5.18 -13.20
C ARG A 47 -17.76 3.75 -12.94
N SER A 48 -16.70 3.54 -12.20
CA SER A 48 -16.19 2.20 -11.90
C SER A 48 -17.14 1.43 -10.97
N LYS A 49 -17.03 0.11 -10.96
CA LYS A 49 -17.81 -0.77 -10.06
C LYS A 49 -17.24 -0.77 -8.66
N LEU A 50 -15.91 -0.89 -8.54
CA LEU A 50 -15.16 -0.81 -7.29
C LEU A 50 -13.86 -0.01 -7.54
N VAL A 51 -13.41 0.66 -6.48
CA VAL A 51 -12.17 1.42 -6.41
C VAL A 51 -11.35 0.90 -5.24
N PHE A 52 -10.22 0.27 -5.53
CA PHE A 52 -9.31 -0.25 -4.52
C PHE A 52 -8.21 0.77 -4.25
N ASN A 53 -7.97 1.04 -2.98
CA ASN A 53 -6.98 2.01 -2.52
C ASN A 53 -6.20 1.45 -1.32
N VAL A 54 -5.04 2.04 -1.04
CA VAL A 54 -4.26 1.74 0.16
C VAL A 54 -4.89 2.41 1.38
N GLY A 55 -5.45 3.61 1.19
CA GLY A 55 -6.07 4.42 2.24
C GLY A 55 -5.09 5.17 3.15
N LEU A 56 -3.78 5.11 2.83
CA LEU A 56 -2.71 5.71 3.62
C LEU A 56 -1.96 6.82 2.87
N ILE A 57 -2.18 6.96 1.56
CA ILE A 57 -1.50 7.94 0.71
C ILE A 57 -2.32 9.23 0.70
N ASP A 58 -1.68 10.37 0.88
CA ASP A 58 -2.34 11.67 1.02
C ASP A 58 -3.29 12.01 -0.14
N PHE A 59 -2.88 11.73 -1.39
CA PHE A 59 -3.77 11.99 -2.53
C PHE A 59 -5.04 11.13 -2.50
N GLU A 60 -4.95 9.89 -2.02
CA GLU A 60 -6.13 9.01 -1.87
C GLU A 60 -7.07 9.58 -0.83
N GLN A 61 -6.54 9.99 0.32
CA GLN A 61 -7.34 10.56 1.40
C GLN A 61 -8.06 11.84 0.94
N ASN A 62 -7.36 12.70 0.21
CA ASN A 62 -7.92 13.94 -0.32
C ASN A 62 -8.95 13.69 -1.41
N LEU A 63 -8.63 12.82 -2.39
CA LEU A 63 -9.50 12.51 -3.53
C LEU A 63 -10.76 11.75 -3.09
N LEU A 64 -10.61 10.79 -2.18
CA LEU A 64 -11.67 9.87 -1.81
C LEU A 64 -12.52 10.37 -0.62
N ARG A 65 -12.11 11.46 0.05
CA ARG A 65 -12.86 12.08 1.15
C ARG A 65 -14.29 12.42 0.73
N ASP A 66 -14.43 13.05 -0.42
CA ASP A 66 -15.71 13.54 -0.95
C ASP A 66 -16.26 12.63 -2.07
N PHE A 67 -15.79 11.37 -2.11
CA PHE A 67 -16.26 10.42 -3.09
C PHE A 67 -17.74 10.09 -2.86
N PRO A 68 -18.61 10.27 -3.88
CA PRO A 68 -20.06 10.26 -3.67
C PRO A 68 -20.61 8.87 -3.29
N ASP A 69 -19.99 7.79 -3.75
CA ASP A 69 -20.42 6.41 -3.53
C ASP A 69 -19.34 5.65 -2.72
N ARG A 70 -19.38 5.84 -1.41
CA ARG A 70 -18.38 5.26 -0.51
C ARG A 70 -18.40 3.74 -0.44
N GLU A 71 -19.52 3.11 -0.81
CA GLU A 71 -19.65 1.64 -0.83
C GLU A 71 -18.76 1.01 -1.92
N LYS A 72 -18.40 1.77 -2.94
CA LYS A 72 -17.45 1.33 -3.98
C LYS A 72 -15.98 1.40 -3.54
N LEU A 73 -15.69 2.12 -2.46
CA LEU A 73 -14.31 2.29 -1.98
C LEU A 73 -13.89 1.10 -1.13
N VAL A 74 -12.83 0.43 -1.55
CA VAL A 74 -12.25 -0.72 -0.87
C VAL A 74 -10.87 -0.35 -0.35
N ASN A 75 -10.77 -0.14 0.97
CA ASN A 75 -9.49 0.09 1.63
C ASN A 75 -8.77 -1.24 1.87
N LEU A 76 -7.63 -1.42 1.22
CA LEU A 76 -6.84 -2.65 1.30
C LEU A 76 -5.93 -2.72 2.53
N SER A 77 -5.71 -1.62 3.27
CA SER A 77 -4.92 -1.63 4.50
C SER A 77 -5.68 -2.15 5.73
N ARG A 78 -6.98 -2.39 5.61
CA ARG A 78 -7.79 -2.84 6.74
C ARG A 78 -7.21 -4.10 7.38
N GLY A 79 -7.03 -4.08 8.71
CA GLY A 79 -6.51 -5.22 9.47
C GLY A 79 -4.99 -5.40 9.40
N ILE A 80 -4.27 -4.57 8.66
CA ILE A 80 -2.80 -4.55 8.64
C ILE A 80 -2.30 -3.72 9.83
N ARG A 81 -1.32 -4.25 10.55
CA ARG A 81 -0.60 -3.47 11.57
C ARG A 81 0.20 -2.37 10.88
N LEU A 82 -0.19 -1.13 11.08
CA LEU A 82 0.49 0.02 10.50
C LEU A 82 1.79 0.33 11.25
N LEU A 83 2.83 0.68 10.50
CA LEU A 83 4.16 1.04 11.01
C LEU A 83 4.44 2.52 10.72
N GLU A 84 5.15 3.17 11.64
CA GLU A 84 5.67 4.51 11.42
C GLU A 84 6.79 4.46 10.36
N GLY A 85 6.79 5.42 9.45
CA GLY A 85 7.84 5.55 8.44
C GLY A 85 9.17 6.01 9.06
N SER A 86 10.28 5.63 8.45
CA SER A 86 11.63 6.07 8.86
C SER A 86 11.85 7.59 8.70
N CYS A 87 10.93 8.29 8.04
CA CYS A 87 10.91 9.76 7.94
C CYS A 87 10.31 10.46 9.17
N ALA A 88 9.75 9.70 10.12
CA ALA A 88 9.27 10.26 11.38
C ALA A 88 10.46 10.61 12.28
N HIS A 89 11.06 11.80 12.03
CA HIS A 89 12.14 12.27 12.89
C HIS A 89 11.64 12.59 14.27
N GLY A 90 12.32 11.92 15.21
CA GLY A 90 12.27 12.20 16.61
C GLY A 90 12.47 13.68 16.95
N HIS A 91 11.39 14.39 17.11
CA HIS A 91 11.33 15.35 18.19
C HIS A 91 10.96 14.54 19.42
N THR A 92 11.98 14.23 20.23
CA THR A 92 11.81 13.81 21.62
C THR A 92 11.04 14.89 22.37
N HIS A 93 9.72 14.85 22.28
CA HIS A 93 8.86 15.55 23.21
C HIS A 93 8.44 14.53 24.27
N GLU A 94 8.87 14.81 25.51
CA GLU A 94 8.36 14.15 26.70
C GLU A 94 6.82 14.07 26.64
N PRO A 95 6.21 12.99 27.14
CA PRO A 95 4.76 12.78 27.09
C PRO A 95 4.08 13.78 28.01
N THR A 96 3.59 14.89 27.47
CA THR A 96 2.62 15.74 28.19
C THR A 96 1.22 15.23 27.88
N GLU A 97 0.57 14.69 28.93
CA GLU A 97 -0.85 14.36 28.95
C GLU A 97 -1.69 15.57 28.55
N LYS A 98 -2.18 15.60 27.32
CA LYS A 98 -3.41 16.27 26.84
C LYS A 98 -3.48 16.21 25.31
N ALA A 99 -3.65 15.03 24.73
CA ALA A 99 -4.10 14.91 23.35
C ALA A 99 -5.63 14.97 23.35
N ARG A 100 -6.18 16.16 23.17
CA ARG A 100 -7.55 16.33 22.70
C ARG A 100 -7.66 15.79 21.27
N ALA A 101 -8.71 15.00 21.04
CA ALA A 101 -9.10 14.49 19.73
C ALA A 101 -9.15 15.65 18.71
N SER A 102 -8.13 15.76 17.90
CA SER A 102 -8.16 16.48 16.64
C SER A 102 -8.05 15.44 15.55
N GLU A 103 -8.85 15.54 14.51
CA GLU A 103 -8.80 14.72 13.29
C GLU A 103 -7.37 14.82 12.73
N GLY A 104 -6.48 13.96 13.25
CA GLY A 104 -5.06 13.97 12.90
C GLY A 104 -4.87 13.31 11.55
N HIS A 105 -4.37 14.06 10.60
CA HIS A 105 -3.67 13.49 9.46
C HIS A 105 -2.67 12.46 9.99
N ALA A 106 -2.64 11.27 9.39
CA ALA A 106 -1.73 10.18 9.77
C ALA A 106 -0.29 10.51 9.34
N HIS A 107 0.22 11.67 9.78
CA HIS A 107 1.60 12.06 9.55
C HIS A 107 2.50 11.10 10.33
N GLY A 108 3.30 10.33 9.60
CA GLY A 108 4.25 9.39 10.15
C GLY A 108 3.97 7.92 9.87
N ILE A 109 2.81 7.53 9.35
CA ILE A 109 2.55 6.14 8.95
C ILE A 109 3.11 5.91 7.54
N ASP A 110 3.93 4.86 7.40
CA ASP A 110 4.43 4.44 6.10
C ASP A 110 3.31 3.82 5.25
N PRO A 111 3.03 4.34 4.04
CA PRO A 111 1.97 3.80 3.19
C PRO A 111 2.38 2.54 2.42
N HIS A 112 3.67 2.16 2.36
CA HIS A 112 4.24 1.16 1.46
C HIS A 112 3.96 -0.29 1.89
N ILE A 113 2.75 -0.57 2.38
CA ILE A 113 2.33 -1.91 2.85
C ILE A 113 2.47 -2.97 1.75
N TRP A 114 2.34 -2.60 0.48
CA TRP A 114 2.40 -3.53 -0.67
C TRP A 114 3.79 -4.09 -0.95
N THR A 115 4.81 -3.64 -0.25
CA THR A 115 6.19 -4.17 -0.38
C THR A 115 6.41 -5.44 0.46
N SER A 116 5.52 -5.74 1.40
CA SER A 116 5.57 -6.93 2.26
C SER A 116 4.70 -8.06 1.69
N PRO A 117 5.25 -9.27 1.43
CA PRO A 117 4.46 -10.44 1.04
C PRO A 117 3.37 -10.79 2.09
N ARG A 118 3.64 -10.56 3.37
CA ARG A 118 2.67 -10.83 4.45
C ARG A 118 1.52 -9.84 4.45
N ALA A 119 1.81 -8.55 4.25
CA ALA A 119 0.78 -7.54 4.10
C ALA A 119 -0.03 -7.74 2.81
N LEU A 120 0.60 -8.16 1.70
CA LEU A 120 -0.09 -8.50 0.45
C LEU A 120 -1.15 -9.59 0.63
N LYS A 121 -0.96 -10.57 1.52
CA LYS A 121 -1.99 -11.59 1.83
C LYS A 121 -3.23 -10.95 2.45
N GLN A 122 -3.07 -10.03 3.39
CA GLN A 122 -4.20 -9.29 3.97
C GLN A 122 -4.87 -8.38 2.95
N MET A 123 -4.09 -7.69 2.10
CA MET A 123 -4.63 -6.88 1.01
C MET A 123 -5.44 -7.71 0.03
N ALA A 124 -4.95 -8.90 -0.34
CA ALA A 124 -5.66 -9.85 -1.20
C ALA A 124 -6.95 -10.34 -0.56
N ALA A 125 -6.96 -10.60 0.75
CA ALA A 125 -8.16 -10.98 1.50
C ALA A 125 -9.22 -9.86 1.47
N ASN A 126 -8.81 -8.62 1.74
CA ASN A 126 -9.71 -7.45 1.68
C ASN A 126 -10.30 -7.24 0.28
N ALA A 127 -9.47 -7.43 -0.77
CA ALA A 127 -9.91 -7.35 -2.15
C ALA A 127 -10.90 -8.46 -2.51
N TYR A 128 -10.59 -9.70 -2.14
CA TYR A 128 -11.44 -10.86 -2.38
C TYR A 128 -12.80 -10.71 -1.70
N ASP A 129 -12.85 -10.28 -0.44
CA ASP A 129 -14.10 -10.08 0.29
C ASP A 129 -15.00 -9.05 -0.39
N ALA A 130 -14.45 -7.94 -0.86
CA ALA A 130 -15.18 -6.93 -1.59
C ALA A 130 -15.68 -7.43 -2.95
N LEU A 131 -14.84 -8.17 -3.69
CA LEU A 131 -15.18 -8.76 -4.99
C LEU A 131 -16.28 -9.82 -4.84
N ARG A 132 -16.17 -10.71 -3.86
CA ARG A 132 -17.18 -11.74 -3.56
C ARG A 132 -18.52 -11.12 -3.17
N THR A 133 -18.49 -10.03 -2.39
CA THR A 133 -19.72 -9.32 -1.99
C THR A 133 -20.38 -8.65 -3.19
N SER A 134 -19.60 -8.04 -4.07
CA SER A 134 -20.12 -7.29 -5.22
C SER A 134 -20.49 -8.19 -6.42
N PHE A 135 -19.86 -9.37 -6.52
CA PHE A 135 -20.00 -10.33 -7.64
C PHE A 135 -20.12 -11.76 -7.12
N PRO A 136 -21.23 -12.10 -6.40
CA PRO A 136 -21.38 -13.38 -5.67
C PRO A 136 -21.38 -14.61 -6.58
N ASP A 137 -21.74 -14.47 -7.85
CA ASP A 137 -21.83 -15.58 -8.80
C ASP A 137 -20.48 -16.00 -9.40
N SER A 138 -19.40 -15.27 -9.07
CA SER A 138 -18.07 -15.51 -9.62
C SER A 138 -17.29 -16.56 -8.82
N VAL A 139 -17.59 -17.83 -9.03
CA VAL A 139 -16.92 -18.98 -8.36
C VAL A 139 -15.40 -18.96 -8.59
N ARG A 140 -14.96 -18.53 -9.77
CA ARG A 140 -13.52 -18.46 -10.12
C ARG A 140 -12.69 -17.54 -9.23
N TYR A 141 -13.30 -16.52 -8.59
CA TYR A 141 -12.57 -15.60 -7.72
C TYR A 141 -12.04 -16.30 -6.47
N THR A 142 -12.79 -17.28 -5.95
CA THR A 142 -12.32 -18.10 -4.82
C THR A 142 -11.09 -18.93 -5.20
N GLU A 143 -11.14 -19.65 -6.32
CA GLU A 143 -10.02 -20.44 -6.80
C GLU A 143 -8.77 -19.58 -7.12
N ASN A 144 -8.99 -18.43 -7.75
CA ASN A 144 -7.91 -17.51 -8.09
C ASN A 144 -7.28 -16.89 -6.85
N TYR A 145 -8.09 -16.52 -5.86
CA TYR A 145 -7.62 -16.02 -4.58
C TYR A 145 -6.79 -17.07 -3.82
N GLU A 146 -7.24 -18.33 -3.77
CA GLU A 146 -6.47 -19.43 -3.15
C GLU A 146 -5.13 -19.63 -3.85
N LYS A 147 -5.10 -19.61 -5.19
CA LYS A 147 -3.85 -19.67 -5.97
C LYS A 147 -2.93 -18.48 -5.67
N LEU A 148 -3.50 -17.28 -5.51
CA LEU A 148 -2.74 -16.08 -5.13
C LEU A 148 -2.12 -16.24 -3.74
N LEU A 149 -2.86 -16.74 -2.76
CA LEU A 149 -2.33 -16.98 -1.42
C LEU A 149 -1.16 -17.97 -1.44
N VAL A 150 -1.26 -19.08 -2.18
CA VAL A 150 -0.15 -20.06 -2.33
C VAL A 150 1.09 -19.40 -2.93
N ARG A 151 0.93 -18.51 -3.92
CA ARG A 151 2.05 -17.77 -4.52
C ARG A 151 2.70 -16.80 -3.51
N LEU A 152 1.88 -16.09 -2.71
CA LEU A 152 2.38 -15.16 -1.70
C LEU A 152 3.08 -15.90 -0.54
N ASP A 153 2.60 -17.08 -0.14
CA ASP A 153 3.28 -17.93 0.84
C ASP A 153 4.64 -18.43 0.32
N SER A 154 4.67 -18.83 -0.95
CA SER A 154 5.93 -19.24 -1.62
C SER A 154 6.92 -18.07 -1.70
N LEU A 155 6.44 -16.87 -2.00
CA LEU A 155 7.25 -15.66 -2.04
C LEU A 155 7.79 -15.30 -0.66
N ASP A 156 6.95 -15.30 0.39
CA ASP A 156 7.36 -15.04 1.77
C ASP A 156 8.48 -16.01 2.21
N THR A 157 8.29 -17.30 1.92
CA THR A 157 9.29 -18.33 2.21
C THR A 157 10.60 -18.10 1.44
N ALA A 158 10.51 -17.79 0.16
CA ALA A 158 11.69 -17.54 -0.67
C ALA A 158 12.48 -16.31 -0.23
N CYS A 159 11.78 -15.22 0.15
CA CYS A 159 12.41 -14.02 0.70
C CYS A 159 13.14 -14.32 2.02
N ALA A 160 12.47 -15.00 2.96
CA ALA A 160 13.05 -15.37 4.23
C ALA A 160 14.32 -16.24 4.06
N GLU A 161 14.25 -17.23 3.18
CA GLU A 161 15.37 -18.14 2.91
C GLU A 161 16.54 -17.44 2.24
N ALA A 162 16.28 -16.58 1.24
CA ALA A 162 17.32 -15.82 0.55
C ALA A 162 18.07 -14.88 1.50
N LEU A 163 17.34 -14.17 2.36
CA LEU A 163 17.93 -13.25 3.34
C LEU A 163 18.73 -13.99 4.41
N ARG A 164 18.23 -15.13 4.88
CA ARG A 164 18.94 -15.98 5.84
C ARG A 164 20.24 -16.53 5.24
N GLN A 165 20.25 -16.95 3.97
CA GLN A 165 21.44 -17.44 3.29
C GLN A 165 22.48 -16.35 3.02
N ALA A 166 22.01 -15.15 2.69
CA ALA A 166 22.89 -14.03 2.41
C ALA A 166 23.47 -13.36 3.68
N ASP A 167 22.98 -13.72 4.88
CA ASP A 167 23.37 -13.14 6.16
C ASP A 167 23.27 -11.59 6.16
N VAL A 168 22.18 -11.09 5.53
CA VAL A 168 21.92 -9.65 5.40
C VAL A 168 21.08 -9.19 6.57
N HIS A 169 21.52 -8.12 7.24
CA HIS A 169 20.82 -7.50 8.37
C HIS A 169 20.41 -6.05 8.08
N THR A 170 21.02 -5.43 7.08
CA THR A 170 20.76 -4.02 6.73
C THR A 170 20.57 -3.88 5.22
N ILE A 171 19.56 -3.12 4.83
CA ILE A 171 19.30 -2.73 3.44
C ILE A 171 19.44 -1.22 3.29
N VAL A 172 20.16 -0.78 2.26
CA VAL A 172 20.27 0.63 1.91
C VAL A 172 19.39 0.90 0.69
N ILE A 173 18.50 1.85 0.81
CA ILE A 173 17.55 2.21 -0.24
C ILE A 173 17.48 3.73 -0.39
N TYR A 174 17.21 4.22 -1.60
CA TYR A 174 17.09 5.66 -1.81
C TYR A 174 15.85 6.21 -1.11
N HIS A 175 14.66 5.81 -1.51
CA HIS A 175 13.37 6.18 -0.90
C HIS A 175 12.95 5.12 0.13
N PRO A 176 12.52 5.47 1.37
CA PRO A 176 12.28 4.51 2.46
C PRO A 176 10.98 3.71 2.28
N ALA A 177 10.89 2.93 1.21
CA ALA A 177 9.67 2.19 0.85
C ALA A 177 9.60 0.76 1.39
N LEU A 178 10.61 0.26 2.11
CA LEU A 178 10.69 -1.14 2.53
C LEU A 178 10.48 -1.36 4.03
N THR A 179 9.83 -0.42 4.75
CA THR A 179 9.62 -0.51 6.21
C THR A 179 8.90 -1.80 6.62
N TYR A 180 7.83 -2.19 5.90
CA TYR A 180 7.08 -3.42 6.20
C TYR A 180 7.88 -4.67 5.85
N TYR A 181 8.58 -4.67 4.72
CA TYR A 181 9.47 -5.76 4.32
C TYR A 181 10.60 -5.95 5.34
N ALA A 182 11.25 -4.86 5.74
CA ALA A 182 12.31 -4.90 6.74
C ALA A 182 11.81 -5.44 8.09
N ALA A 183 10.63 -4.97 8.55
CA ALA A 183 10.02 -5.45 9.79
C ALA A 183 9.67 -6.94 9.72
N ASP A 184 9.19 -7.44 8.59
CA ASP A 184 8.81 -8.85 8.42
C ASP A 184 10.00 -9.82 8.52
N TYR A 185 11.18 -9.37 8.09
CA TYR A 185 12.38 -10.23 8.02
C TYR A 185 13.49 -9.82 8.99
N GLY A 186 13.22 -8.90 9.91
CA GLY A 186 14.18 -8.48 10.93
C GLY A 186 15.37 -7.71 10.37
N LEU A 187 15.16 -6.93 9.31
CA LEU A 187 16.16 -6.09 8.68
C LEU A 187 16.09 -4.66 9.21
N GLU A 188 17.23 -3.98 9.19
CA GLU A 188 17.32 -2.53 9.34
C GLU A 188 17.25 -1.86 7.96
N GLN A 189 16.36 -0.88 7.79
CA GLN A 189 16.30 -0.05 6.58
C GLN A 189 17.04 1.26 6.81
N LEU A 190 18.04 1.55 5.97
CA LEU A 190 18.71 2.84 5.89
C LEU A 190 18.31 3.55 4.61
N ALA A 191 17.62 4.68 4.74
CA ALA A 191 17.22 5.49 3.60
C ALA A 191 18.27 6.58 3.32
N VAL A 192 18.55 6.78 2.03
CA VAL A 192 19.44 7.86 1.55
C VAL A 192 18.67 9.18 1.48
N GLU A 193 17.43 9.13 1.02
CA GLU A 193 16.50 10.26 0.99
C GLU A 193 15.96 10.55 2.39
N HIS A 194 15.78 11.85 2.66
CA HIS A 194 15.29 12.34 3.92
C HIS A 194 14.17 13.34 3.69
N ASP A 195 12.94 13.06 4.16
CA ASP A 195 11.75 13.91 4.01
C ASP A 195 11.45 14.31 2.56
N GLY A 196 11.60 13.40 1.61
CA GLY A 196 11.38 13.69 0.19
C GLY A 196 12.41 14.65 -0.42
N LYS A 197 13.54 14.89 0.25
CA LYS A 197 14.60 15.80 -0.20
C LYS A 197 15.86 15.03 -0.55
N GLU A 198 16.57 15.52 -1.59
CA GLU A 198 17.89 14.99 -1.91
C GLU A 198 18.84 15.12 -0.72
N PRO A 199 19.69 14.10 -0.47
CA PRO A 199 20.62 14.13 0.64
C PRO A 199 21.62 15.27 0.49
N SER A 200 21.82 16.03 1.54
CA SER A 200 22.90 17.00 1.59
C SER A 200 24.25 16.28 1.71
N ALA A 201 25.32 16.90 1.24
CA ALA A 201 26.69 16.36 1.38
C ALA A 201 27.05 16.02 2.85
N ARG A 202 26.39 16.63 3.82
CA ARG A 202 26.55 16.38 5.27
C ARG A 202 25.89 15.07 5.73
N HIS A 203 24.90 14.58 5.01
CA HIS A 203 24.23 13.31 5.32
C HIS A 203 24.91 12.10 4.66
N LEU A 204 25.79 12.34 3.68
CA LEU A 204 26.53 11.30 2.98
C LEU A 204 27.96 11.07 3.57
N ALA A 205 28.37 11.85 4.57
CA ALA A 205 29.65 11.74 5.24
C ALA A 205 29.53 11.03 6.59
#